data_821fbb5e921e293d80e5c6326a37a90e
#
_entry.id   821fbb5e921e293d80e5c6326a37a90e
#
_cell.length_a   1.000
_cell.length_b   1.000
_cell.length_c   1.000
_cell.angle_alpha   90.00
_cell.angle_beta   90.00
_cell.angle_gamma   90.00
#
_symmetry.space_group_name_H-M   'P 1'
#
loop_
_entity.id
_entity.type
_entity.pdbx_description
1 polymer ?
#
loop_
_entity_poly.entity_id
_entity_poly.type
_entity_poly.pdbx_seq_one_letter_code
_entity_poly.pdbx_strand_id
1 'polypeptide(L)'
;MNKKFTDLAKKSKVIVIKVGSNILVNEKHTLRKKWLATLVDDVQKLQKKGSKVIIVSSGAIALGRDILSKKKLTNLHEKQAAASIGQIQLSQQWQKAFAKLKIQSSQILITAEDLNERRKYLNIRNTIFSLMDLNVVPIINENDTTSTEEIRFGDNDKLSAMITNALSAELLILLSDVDGLYTANPKKSTQAKLITDVTEINHDLEKYIDKDLSEFGSGGMQAKVNAAKLCIQSGSTMIISNGLVNNPLGNIHPKSSTWFLPSKNILTSRQQWIWNRPIQKAILHIDEGAAKALKKNSSLLAIGVKAIEGRFYRGDT
;
A
#
# COMPACT_ATOMS: atom_id res chain seq x y z
N MET A 1 -17.38 15.63 -1.68
CA MET A 1 -17.09 14.37 -0.93
C MET A 1 -18.37 13.77 -0.39
N ASN A 2 -18.57 12.46 -0.56
CA ASN A 2 -19.71 11.73 -0.01
C ASN A 2 -19.69 11.75 1.52
N LYS A 3 -20.87 11.72 2.19
CA LYS A 3 -20.99 11.76 3.66
C LYS A 3 -20.25 10.60 4.34
N LYS A 4 -20.46 9.34 3.90
CA LYS A 4 -19.77 8.15 4.47
C LYS A 4 -18.25 8.30 4.42
N PHE A 5 -17.70 8.73 3.27
CA PHE A 5 -16.26 8.98 3.12
C PHE A 5 -15.78 10.15 4.00
N THR A 6 -16.54 11.25 4.02
CA THR A 6 -16.20 12.42 4.85
C THR A 6 -16.15 12.08 6.33
N ASP A 7 -17.11 11.29 6.81
CA ASP A 7 -17.17 10.89 8.23
C ASP A 7 -16.02 9.93 8.59
N LEU A 8 -15.67 8.99 7.69
CA LEU A 8 -14.51 8.12 7.87
C LEU A 8 -13.21 8.94 7.88
N ALA A 9 -13.01 9.82 6.91
CA ALA A 9 -11.80 10.65 6.82
C ALA A 9 -11.63 11.57 8.04
N LYS A 10 -12.72 12.13 8.58
CA LYS A 10 -12.66 12.94 9.83
C LYS A 10 -12.24 12.13 11.05
N LYS A 11 -12.58 10.84 11.09
CA LYS A 11 -12.17 9.94 12.19
C LYS A 11 -10.75 9.43 12.02
N SER A 12 -10.20 9.48 10.82
CA SER A 12 -8.87 9.00 10.49
C SER A 12 -7.82 10.08 10.75
N LYS A 13 -6.98 9.86 11.76
CA LYS A 13 -5.86 10.77 12.08
C LYS A 13 -4.76 10.68 11.04
N VAL A 14 -4.49 9.47 10.55
CA VAL A 14 -3.46 9.19 9.54
C VAL A 14 -4.12 8.51 8.34
N ILE A 15 -3.90 9.07 7.16
CA ILE A 15 -4.44 8.56 5.89
C ILE A 15 -3.29 8.31 4.93
N VAL A 16 -3.21 7.11 4.40
CA VAL A 16 -2.28 6.74 3.33
C VAL A 16 -3.02 6.73 2.00
N ILE A 17 -2.48 7.39 0.99
CA ILE A 17 -3.04 7.45 -0.35
C ILE A 17 -2.03 6.87 -1.32
N LYS A 18 -2.36 5.75 -1.95
CA LYS A 18 -1.55 5.14 -2.98
C LYS A 18 -2.01 5.60 -4.36
N VAL A 19 -1.06 6.05 -5.17
CA VAL A 19 -1.29 6.52 -6.55
C VAL A 19 -0.58 5.60 -7.52
N GLY A 20 -1.34 4.90 -8.36
CA GLY A 20 -0.81 3.99 -9.37
C GLY A 20 -0.13 4.74 -10.54
N SER A 21 0.81 4.08 -11.21
CA SER A 21 1.51 4.67 -12.36
C SER A 21 0.56 5.09 -13.50
N ASN A 22 -0.43 4.26 -13.84
CA ASN A 22 -1.42 4.53 -14.89
C ASN A 22 -2.34 5.72 -14.56
N ILE A 23 -2.43 6.08 -13.28
CA ILE A 23 -3.20 7.25 -12.84
C ILE A 23 -2.37 8.53 -13.03
N LEU A 24 -1.12 8.47 -12.62
CA LEU A 24 -0.23 9.62 -12.60
C LEU A 24 0.37 9.95 -13.97
N VAL A 25 0.65 8.91 -14.76
CA VAL A 25 1.27 8.99 -16.08
C VAL A 25 0.28 8.52 -17.15
N ASN A 26 0.13 9.27 -18.22
CA ASN A 26 -0.78 8.91 -19.32
C ASN A 26 -0.12 7.92 -20.29
N GLU A 27 -0.85 7.47 -21.30
CA GLU A 27 -0.36 6.53 -22.34
C GLU A 27 0.84 7.08 -23.14
N LYS A 28 1.00 8.41 -23.21
CA LYS A 28 2.15 9.08 -23.81
C LYS A 28 3.35 9.22 -22.86
N HIS A 29 3.31 8.51 -21.73
CA HIS A 29 4.30 8.52 -20.66
C HIS A 29 4.56 9.92 -20.04
N THR A 30 3.63 10.86 -20.22
CA THR A 30 3.71 12.18 -19.62
C THR A 30 2.87 12.28 -18.36
N LEU A 31 3.32 13.08 -17.41
CA LEU A 31 2.63 13.26 -16.13
C LEU A 31 1.33 14.05 -16.31
N ARG A 32 0.24 13.58 -15.70
CA ARG A 32 -1.08 14.23 -15.68
C ARG A 32 -1.11 15.42 -14.71
N LYS A 33 -0.40 16.52 -15.04
CA LYS A 33 -0.21 17.67 -14.15
C LYS A 33 -1.51 18.31 -13.65
N LYS A 34 -2.54 18.41 -14.51
CA LYS A 34 -3.86 18.96 -14.11
C LYS A 34 -4.52 18.05 -13.07
N TRP A 35 -4.50 16.75 -13.30
CA TRP A 35 -5.02 15.76 -12.37
C TRP A 35 -4.27 15.81 -11.03
N LEU A 36 -2.93 15.86 -11.06
CA LEU A 36 -2.11 15.94 -9.86
C LEU A 36 -2.47 17.18 -9.02
N ALA A 37 -2.72 18.33 -9.64
CA ALA A 37 -3.17 19.51 -8.93
C ALA A 37 -4.49 19.27 -8.20
N THR A 38 -5.48 18.61 -8.84
CA THR A 38 -6.77 18.31 -8.19
C THR A 38 -6.64 17.32 -7.02
N LEU A 39 -5.72 16.34 -7.10
CA LEU A 39 -5.45 15.46 -5.98
C LEU A 39 -4.82 16.21 -4.80
N VAL A 40 -3.87 17.10 -5.07
CA VAL A 40 -3.21 17.90 -4.02
C VAL A 40 -4.21 18.85 -3.34
N ASP A 41 -5.17 19.42 -4.09
CA ASP A 41 -6.30 20.18 -3.53
C ASP A 41 -7.15 19.32 -2.58
N ASP A 42 -7.43 18.08 -2.96
CA ASP A 42 -8.19 17.15 -2.10
C ASP A 42 -7.40 16.76 -0.86
N VAL A 43 -6.07 16.55 -0.96
CA VAL A 43 -5.19 16.32 0.18
C VAL A 43 -5.21 17.52 1.14
N GLN A 44 -5.11 18.73 0.64
CA GLN A 44 -5.21 19.95 1.47
C GLN A 44 -6.53 20.00 2.26
N LYS A 45 -7.65 19.60 1.62
CA LYS A 45 -8.96 19.56 2.29
C LYS A 45 -8.96 18.54 3.45
N LEU A 46 -8.27 17.39 3.32
CA LEU A 46 -8.11 16.42 4.40
C LEU A 46 -7.25 16.97 5.53
N GLN A 47 -6.13 17.62 5.20
CA GLN A 47 -5.24 18.24 6.19
C GLN A 47 -5.95 19.35 6.97
N LYS A 48 -6.72 20.20 6.31
CA LYS A 48 -7.55 21.23 6.96
C LYS A 48 -8.60 20.65 7.92
N LYS A 49 -8.96 19.36 7.77
CA LYS A 49 -9.86 18.64 8.69
C LYS A 49 -9.10 17.91 9.80
N GLY A 50 -7.78 18.08 9.90
CA GLY A 50 -6.93 17.53 10.96
C GLY A 50 -6.28 16.17 10.62
N SER A 51 -6.47 15.62 9.42
CA SER A 51 -5.82 14.36 9.03
C SER A 51 -4.36 14.60 8.60
N LYS A 52 -3.45 13.77 9.02
CA LYS A 52 -2.08 13.64 8.49
C LYS A 52 -2.13 12.76 7.25
N VAL A 53 -1.56 13.20 6.14
CA VAL A 53 -1.65 12.48 4.86
C VAL A 53 -0.27 12.08 4.38
N ILE A 54 -0.14 10.82 3.96
CA ILE A 54 1.04 10.23 3.33
C ILE A 54 0.67 9.80 1.92
N ILE A 55 1.54 10.04 0.95
CA ILE A 55 1.37 9.58 -0.43
C ILE A 55 2.34 8.41 -0.68
N VAL A 56 1.84 7.31 -1.24
CA VAL A 56 2.68 6.25 -1.82
C VAL A 56 2.51 6.35 -3.34
N SER A 57 3.56 6.80 -4.01
CA SER A 57 3.49 7.17 -5.43
C SER A 57 4.26 6.17 -6.29
N SER A 58 3.65 5.72 -7.37
CA SER A 58 4.33 5.01 -8.46
C SER A 58 4.64 5.98 -9.61
N GLY A 59 5.28 5.47 -10.67
CA GLY A 59 5.44 6.19 -11.93
C GLY A 59 6.87 6.57 -12.29
N ALA A 60 7.86 6.33 -11.42
CA ALA A 60 9.26 6.64 -11.69
C ALA A 60 9.77 5.93 -12.96
N ILE A 61 9.58 4.61 -13.06
CA ILE A 61 9.99 3.82 -14.24
C ILE A 61 9.34 4.36 -15.52
N ALA A 62 8.04 4.69 -15.48
CA ALA A 62 7.33 5.19 -16.66
C ALA A 62 7.89 6.53 -17.15
N LEU A 63 8.17 7.46 -16.24
CA LEU A 63 8.76 8.76 -16.55
C LEU A 63 10.20 8.62 -17.03
N GLY A 64 11.01 7.77 -16.40
CA GLY A 64 12.38 7.54 -16.81
C GLY A 64 12.51 6.86 -18.17
N ARG A 65 11.57 5.95 -18.50
CA ARG A 65 11.50 5.32 -19.82
C ARG A 65 11.31 6.36 -20.94
N ASP A 66 10.47 7.35 -20.71
CA ASP A 66 10.22 8.45 -21.63
C ASP A 66 11.50 9.27 -21.85
N ILE A 67 12.18 9.64 -20.76
CA ILE A 67 13.45 10.41 -20.82
C ILE A 67 14.53 9.63 -21.58
N LEU A 68 14.62 8.32 -21.39
CA LEU A 68 15.56 7.44 -22.09
C LEU A 68 15.16 7.17 -23.54
N SER A 69 13.99 7.64 -23.99
CA SER A 69 13.44 7.38 -25.32
C SER A 69 13.37 5.89 -25.66
N LYS A 70 13.27 5.02 -24.63
CA LYS A 70 13.18 3.56 -24.80
C LYS A 70 11.74 3.08 -24.90
N LYS A 71 11.38 2.40 -26.00
CA LYS A 71 10.04 1.82 -26.16
C LYS A 71 9.78 0.66 -25.22
N LYS A 72 10.81 -0.13 -24.86
CA LYS A 72 10.70 -1.30 -23.98
C LYS A 72 11.95 -1.39 -23.09
N LEU A 73 11.73 -1.71 -21.82
CA LEU A 73 12.78 -2.06 -20.86
C LEU A 73 12.78 -3.59 -20.72
N THR A 74 13.90 -4.23 -21.04
CA THR A 74 13.98 -5.68 -21.24
C THR A 74 14.45 -6.44 -20.01
N ASN A 75 15.24 -5.80 -19.16
CA ASN A 75 15.83 -6.42 -17.98
C ASN A 75 15.67 -5.56 -16.72
N LEU A 76 16.03 -6.15 -15.56
CA LEU A 76 15.94 -5.49 -14.27
C LEU A 76 16.75 -4.19 -14.22
N HIS A 77 18.01 -4.22 -14.67
CA HIS A 77 18.89 -3.07 -14.58
C HIS A 77 18.44 -1.88 -15.45
N GLU A 78 17.82 -2.14 -16.60
CA GLU A 78 17.19 -1.08 -17.40
C GLU A 78 16.00 -0.45 -16.69
N LYS A 79 15.19 -1.26 -15.98
CA LYS A 79 14.09 -0.74 -15.16
C LYS A 79 14.61 0.08 -13.98
N GLN A 80 15.65 -0.38 -13.29
CA GLN A 80 16.30 0.33 -12.19
C GLN A 80 16.90 1.67 -12.67
N ALA A 81 17.60 1.67 -13.80
CA ALA A 81 18.15 2.89 -14.40
C ALA A 81 17.02 3.88 -14.78
N ALA A 82 15.95 3.40 -15.40
CA ALA A 82 14.79 4.23 -15.70
C ALA A 82 14.13 4.78 -14.43
N ALA A 83 13.97 3.95 -13.39
CA ALA A 83 13.43 4.38 -12.11
C ALA A 83 14.27 5.49 -11.48
N SER A 84 15.59 5.34 -11.47
CA SER A 84 16.54 6.32 -10.94
C SER A 84 16.38 7.69 -11.60
N ILE A 85 16.34 7.74 -12.94
CA ILE A 85 16.15 8.98 -13.70
C ILE A 85 14.75 9.57 -13.48
N GLY A 86 13.72 8.72 -13.58
CA GLY A 86 12.34 9.16 -13.47
C GLY A 86 11.94 9.60 -12.07
N GLN A 87 12.59 9.07 -11.03
CA GLN A 87 12.32 9.42 -9.64
C GLN A 87 12.63 10.90 -9.36
N ILE A 88 13.66 11.44 -9.94
CA ILE A 88 14.01 12.89 -9.83
C ILE A 88 12.84 13.71 -10.36
N GLN A 89 12.36 13.37 -11.55
CA GLN A 89 11.26 14.10 -12.19
C GLN A 89 9.96 13.94 -11.39
N LEU A 90 9.65 12.73 -10.94
CA LEU A 90 8.48 12.44 -10.13
C LEU A 90 8.45 13.30 -8.86
N SER A 91 9.55 13.32 -8.10
CA SER A 91 9.68 14.11 -6.86
C SER A 91 9.50 15.60 -7.11
N GLN A 92 10.14 16.14 -8.17
CA GLN A 92 9.97 17.54 -8.54
C GLN A 92 8.52 17.89 -8.86
N GLN A 93 7.78 17.01 -9.52
CA GLN A 93 6.38 17.29 -9.87
C GLN A 93 5.49 17.29 -8.64
N TRP A 94 5.68 16.35 -7.71
CA TRP A 94 4.98 16.37 -6.42
C TRP A 94 5.31 17.65 -5.64
N GLN A 95 6.59 17.99 -5.51
CA GLN A 95 7.01 19.20 -4.82
C GLN A 95 6.37 20.45 -5.44
N LYS A 96 6.43 20.60 -6.77
CA LYS A 96 5.82 21.75 -7.48
C LYS A 96 4.30 21.82 -7.27
N ALA A 97 3.62 20.66 -7.22
CA ALA A 97 2.18 20.62 -7.01
C ALA A 97 1.81 21.09 -5.59
N PHE A 98 2.47 20.57 -4.56
CA PHE A 98 2.24 20.96 -3.16
C PHE A 98 2.68 22.41 -2.86
N ALA A 99 3.79 22.86 -3.44
CA ALA A 99 4.31 24.21 -3.23
C ALA A 99 3.31 25.31 -3.68
N LYS A 100 2.49 25.05 -4.70
CA LYS A 100 1.41 25.97 -5.12
C LYS A 100 0.39 26.25 -4.01
N LEU A 101 0.22 25.31 -3.10
CA LEU A 101 -0.66 25.44 -1.93
C LEU A 101 0.09 25.80 -0.65
N LYS A 102 1.40 26.15 -0.77
CA LYS A 102 2.31 26.44 0.36
C LYS A 102 2.46 25.26 1.32
N ILE A 103 2.33 24.04 0.81
CA ILE A 103 2.55 22.78 1.56
C ILE A 103 3.93 22.24 1.20
N GLN A 104 4.70 21.87 2.21
CA GLN A 104 5.99 21.19 2.02
C GLN A 104 5.76 19.69 1.81
N SER A 105 6.61 19.08 0.97
CA SER A 105 6.62 17.64 0.78
C SER A 105 8.05 17.11 0.85
N SER A 106 8.21 15.86 1.25
CA SER A 106 9.50 15.17 1.33
C SER A 106 9.47 13.91 0.48
N GLN A 107 10.64 13.43 0.06
CA GLN A 107 10.80 12.14 -0.57
C GLN A 107 11.34 11.13 0.42
N ILE A 108 10.76 9.91 0.43
CA ILE A 108 11.25 8.75 1.17
C ILE A 108 11.29 7.56 0.20
N LEU A 109 12.47 6.97 0.02
CA LEU A 109 12.64 5.75 -0.78
C LEU A 109 12.95 4.59 0.16
N ILE A 110 12.14 3.55 0.10
CA ILE A 110 12.25 2.36 0.95
C ILE A 110 11.92 1.12 0.16
N THR A 111 12.40 -0.02 0.61
CA THR A 111 11.99 -1.32 0.11
C THR A 111 11.07 -2.03 1.11
N ALA A 112 10.32 -3.03 0.66
CA ALA A 112 9.55 -3.88 1.56
C ALA A 112 10.45 -4.57 2.60
N GLU A 113 11.70 -4.92 2.23
CA GLU A 113 12.69 -5.52 3.12
C GLU A 113 13.09 -4.58 4.26
N ASP A 114 13.21 -3.26 4.00
CA ASP A 114 13.53 -2.28 5.03
C ASP A 114 12.48 -2.24 6.15
N LEU A 115 11.21 -2.50 5.82
CA LEU A 115 10.13 -2.60 6.80
C LEU A 115 10.13 -3.93 7.57
N ASN A 116 10.81 -4.95 7.08
CA ASN A 116 10.97 -6.23 7.76
C ASN A 116 12.11 -6.19 8.80
N GLU A 117 13.09 -5.33 8.63
CA GLU A 117 14.18 -5.16 9.59
C GLU A 117 13.78 -4.20 10.71
N ARG A 118 13.76 -4.68 11.96
CA ARG A 118 13.25 -3.93 13.13
C ARG A 118 13.85 -2.54 13.29
N ARG A 119 15.15 -2.41 13.12
CA ARG A 119 15.86 -1.13 13.28
C ARG A 119 15.46 -0.12 12.20
N LYS A 120 15.45 -0.56 10.95
CA LYS A 120 15.04 0.27 9.80
C LYS A 120 13.55 0.64 9.90
N TYR A 121 12.69 -0.33 10.24
CA TYR A 121 11.27 -0.10 10.51
C TYR A 121 11.05 1.05 11.50
N LEU A 122 11.73 1.02 12.66
CA LEU A 122 11.60 2.07 13.67
C LEU A 122 12.09 3.43 13.16
N ASN A 123 13.23 3.45 12.44
CA ASN A 123 13.77 4.68 11.87
C ASN A 123 12.81 5.29 10.82
N ILE A 124 12.32 4.48 9.90
CA ILE A 124 11.35 4.89 8.86
C ILE A 124 10.10 5.47 9.54
N ARG A 125 9.53 4.73 10.49
CA ARG A 125 8.35 5.14 11.24
C ARG A 125 8.56 6.49 11.94
N ASN A 126 9.64 6.65 12.69
CA ASN A 126 9.93 7.86 13.43
C ASN A 126 10.18 9.06 12.49
N THR A 127 10.90 8.84 11.38
CA THR A 127 11.11 9.87 10.35
C THR A 127 9.79 10.35 9.76
N ILE A 128 8.87 9.43 9.43
CA ILE A 128 7.56 9.79 8.88
C ILE A 128 6.74 10.59 9.91
N PHE A 129 6.72 10.17 11.17
CA PHE A 129 6.03 10.93 12.22
C PHE A 129 6.61 12.33 12.40
N SER A 130 7.95 12.47 12.45
CA SER A 130 8.62 13.77 12.53
C SER A 130 8.25 14.69 11.37
N LEU A 131 8.20 14.17 10.13
CA LEU A 131 7.76 14.94 8.97
C LEU A 131 6.30 15.40 9.10
N MET A 132 5.41 14.49 9.52
CA MET A 132 4.01 14.83 9.73
C MET A 132 3.79 15.86 10.83
N ASP A 133 4.60 15.83 11.88
CA ASP A 133 4.53 16.82 12.97
C ASP A 133 5.03 18.21 12.53
N LEU A 134 5.96 18.23 11.57
CA LEU A 134 6.38 19.44 10.86
C LEU A 134 5.40 19.90 9.77
N ASN A 135 4.23 19.25 9.62
CA ASN A 135 3.25 19.49 8.55
C ASN A 135 3.80 19.30 7.12
N VAL A 136 4.81 18.46 6.98
CA VAL A 136 5.37 18.04 5.67
C VAL A 136 4.64 16.80 5.20
N VAL A 137 4.25 16.73 3.92
CA VAL A 137 3.63 15.55 3.32
C VAL A 137 4.72 14.58 2.85
N PRO A 138 4.84 13.39 3.45
CA PRO A 138 5.77 12.37 2.98
C PRO A 138 5.27 11.77 1.65
N ILE A 139 6.15 11.76 0.64
CA ILE A 139 5.95 11.06 -0.64
C ILE A 139 6.87 9.85 -0.63
N ILE A 140 6.28 8.67 -0.50
CA ILE A 140 6.99 7.40 -0.42
C ILE A 140 6.94 6.71 -1.77
N ASN A 141 8.05 6.13 -2.20
CA ASN A 141 8.11 5.20 -3.32
C ASN A 141 9.03 4.03 -2.99
N GLU A 142 8.87 2.93 -3.73
CA GLU A 142 9.84 1.84 -3.71
C GLU A 142 11.22 2.37 -4.11
N ASN A 143 12.27 1.90 -3.42
CA ASN A 143 13.64 2.12 -3.83
C ASN A 143 14.03 1.11 -4.91
N ASP A 144 13.54 1.33 -6.11
CA ASP A 144 13.74 0.44 -7.25
C ASP A 144 15.23 0.15 -7.53
N THR A 145 16.14 1.06 -7.15
CA THR A 145 17.58 0.91 -7.43
C THR A 145 18.27 -0.12 -6.54
N THR A 146 17.73 -0.41 -5.38
CA THR A 146 18.28 -1.35 -4.39
C THR A 146 17.42 -2.57 -4.20
N SER A 147 16.24 -2.62 -4.79
CA SER A 147 15.37 -3.78 -4.74
C SER A 147 16.01 -4.97 -5.45
N THR A 148 16.16 -6.10 -4.74
CA THR A 148 16.77 -7.34 -5.25
C THR A 148 15.76 -8.28 -5.88
N GLU A 149 14.47 -8.11 -5.59
CA GLU A 149 13.40 -8.87 -6.24
C GLU A 149 13.18 -8.35 -7.65
N GLU A 150 12.73 -9.21 -8.56
CA GLU A 150 12.23 -8.75 -9.86
C GLU A 150 11.17 -7.68 -9.62
N ILE A 151 11.43 -6.45 -10.10
CA ILE A 151 10.49 -5.34 -9.95
C ILE A 151 9.17 -5.75 -10.60
N ARG A 152 8.21 -6.15 -9.79
CA ARG A 152 6.87 -6.52 -10.22
C ARG A 152 5.99 -5.26 -10.17
N PHE A 153 5.32 -4.99 -11.27
CA PHE A 153 4.31 -3.93 -11.29
C PHE A 153 3.24 -4.24 -10.24
N GLY A 154 3.07 -3.36 -9.25
CA GLY A 154 2.08 -3.50 -8.18
C GLY A 154 2.64 -3.61 -6.76
N ASP A 155 3.95 -3.65 -6.58
CA ASP A 155 4.57 -3.71 -5.25
C ASP A 155 4.20 -2.52 -4.37
N ASN A 156 3.91 -1.36 -4.94
CA ASN A 156 3.43 -0.20 -4.18
C ASN A 156 2.04 -0.40 -3.54
N ASP A 157 1.22 -1.37 -3.97
CA ASP A 157 -0.02 -1.73 -3.26
C ASP A 157 0.35 -2.41 -1.92
N LYS A 158 1.26 -3.40 -1.97
CA LYS A 158 1.81 -4.06 -0.78
C LYS A 158 2.55 -3.07 0.12
N LEU A 159 3.46 -2.27 -0.46
CA LEU A 159 4.21 -1.25 0.27
C LEU A 159 3.29 -0.27 0.99
N SER A 160 2.21 0.20 0.34
CA SER A 160 1.24 1.11 0.96
C SER A 160 0.50 0.48 2.14
N ALA A 161 0.16 -0.81 2.06
CA ALA A 161 -0.43 -1.53 3.18
C ALA A 161 0.56 -1.72 4.34
N MET A 162 1.83 -2.05 4.04
CA MET A 162 2.89 -2.16 5.05
C MET A 162 3.14 -0.82 5.76
N ILE A 163 3.15 0.30 5.02
CA ILE A 163 3.25 1.66 5.59
C ILE A 163 2.01 1.98 6.44
N THR A 164 0.82 1.64 5.97
CA THR A 164 -0.43 1.80 6.73
C THR A 164 -0.32 1.11 8.08
N ASN A 165 0.15 -0.14 8.10
CA ASN A 165 0.36 -0.89 9.32
C ASN A 165 1.46 -0.31 10.21
N ALA A 166 2.60 0.08 9.62
CA ALA A 166 3.74 0.63 10.35
C ALA A 166 3.37 1.92 11.09
N LEU A 167 2.51 2.73 10.52
CA LEU A 167 2.05 4.00 11.09
C LEU A 167 0.77 3.85 11.92
N SER A 168 0.17 2.65 11.97
CA SER A 168 -1.17 2.43 12.54
C SER A 168 -2.19 3.40 11.94
N ALA A 169 -2.10 3.65 10.64
CA ALA A 169 -3.01 4.53 9.92
C ALA A 169 -4.41 3.89 9.83
N GLU A 170 -5.44 4.69 10.01
CA GLU A 170 -6.82 4.20 10.04
C GLU A 170 -7.41 3.97 8.65
N LEU A 171 -6.82 4.60 7.62
CA LEU A 171 -7.36 4.57 6.26
C LEU A 171 -6.25 4.47 5.21
N LEU A 172 -6.36 3.48 4.33
CA LEU A 172 -5.63 3.37 3.07
C LEU A 172 -6.57 3.59 1.89
N ILE A 173 -6.20 4.48 0.97
CA ILE A 173 -6.95 4.72 -0.27
C ILE A 173 -6.06 4.29 -1.44
N LEU A 174 -6.49 3.29 -2.19
CA LEU A 174 -5.85 2.90 -3.46
C LEU A 174 -6.57 3.59 -4.63
N LEU A 175 -5.94 4.59 -5.21
CA LEU A 175 -6.38 5.19 -6.46
C LEU A 175 -5.88 4.32 -7.63
N SER A 176 -6.82 3.70 -8.33
CA SER A 176 -6.59 2.72 -9.39
C SER A 176 -7.31 3.13 -10.67
N ASP A 177 -7.02 2.44 -11.77
CA ASP A 177 -7.71 2.54 -13.05
C ASP A 177 -9.02 1.72 -13.11
N VAL A 178 -9.40 1.13 -11.98
CA VAL A 178 -10.67 0.42 -11.79
C VAL A 178 -11.43 1.01 -10.59
N ASP A 179 -12.75 0.89 -10.59
CA ASP A 179 -13.60 1.40 -9.51
C ASP A 179 -13.43 0.60 -8.21
N GLY A 180 -13.13 -0.69 -8.32
CA GLY A 180 -12.99 -1.59 -7.18
C GLY A 180 -12.90 -3.05 -7.60
N LEU A 181 -13.27 -3.95 -6.70
CA LEU A 181 -13.34 -5.38 -6.91
C LEU A 181 -14.70 -5.76 -7.53
N TYR A 182 -14.67 -6.54 -8.59
CA TYR A 182 -15.86 -7.03 -9.29
C TYR A 182 -15.98 -8.56 -9.16
N THR A 183 -17.20 -9.07 -9.31
CA THR A 183 -17.48 -10.52 -9.32
C THR A 183 -16.94 -11.23 -10.57
N ALA A 184 -16.58 -10.48 -11.61
CA ALA A 184 -15.92 -10.91 -12.84
C ALA A 184 -15.28 -9.70 -13.50
N ASN A 185 -14.43 -9.90 -14.52
CA ASN A 185 -13.82 -8.80 -15.27
C ASN A 185 -14.89 -7.96 -15.99
N PRO A 186 -15.09 -6.68 -15.62
CA PRO A 186 -16.14 -5.86 -16.23
C PRO A 186 -15.90 -5.53 -17.71
N LYS A 187 -14.67 -5.72 -18.22
CA LYS A 187 -14.35 -5.57 -19.65
C LYS A 187 -14.74 -6.79 -20.47
N LYS A 188 -14.92 -7.95 -19.81
CA LYS A 188 -15.23 -9.24 -20.46
C LYS A 188 -16.67 -9.71 -20.21
N SER A 189 -17.29 -9.27 -19.12
CA SER A 189 -18.61 -9.73 -18.71
C SER A 189 -19.52 -8.56 -18.34
N THR A 190 -20.64 -8.44 -19.03
CA THR A 190 -21.70 -7.48 -18.71
C THR A 190 -22.45 -7.78 -17.43
N GLN A 191 -22.27 -9.01 -16.88
CA GLN A 191 -22.87 -9.43 -15.61
C GLN A 191 -21.95 -9.14 -14.40
N ALA A 192 -20.76 -8.56 -14.63
CA ALA A 192 -19.85 -8.21 -13.57
C ALA A 192 -20.47 -7.14 -12.65
N LYS A 193 -20.55 -7.44 -11.35
CA LYS A 193 -21.08 -6.54 -10.34
C LYS A 193 -19.96 -6.06 -9.43
N LEU A 194 -19.96 -4.77 -9.12
CA LEU A 194 -19.02 -4.19 -8.14
C LEU A 194 -19.35 -4.70 -6.73
N ILE A 195 -18.34 -5.19 -6.04
CA ILE A 195 -18.43 -5.56 -4.62
C ILE A 195 -18.12 -4.32 -3.80
N THR A 196 -19.10 -3.78 -3.10
CA THR A 196 -18.96 -2.46 -2.45
C THR A 196 -18.35 -2.53 -1.05
N ASP A 197 -18.75 -3.53 -0.25
CA ASP A 197 -18.29 -3.69 1.13
C ASP A 197 -17.76 -5.12 1.35
N VAL A 198 -16.55 -5.24 1.89
CA VAL A 198 -15.86 -6.49 2.19
C VAL A 198 -15.45 -6.47 3.66
N THR A 199 -16.02 -7.33 4.47
CA THR A 199 -15.69 -7.48 5.89
C THR A 199 -14.77 -8.67 6.16
N GLU A 200 -14.72 -9.61 5.20
CA GLU A 200 -13.92 -10.82 5.28
C GLU A 200 -13.43 -11.22 3.88
N ILE A 201 -12.18 -11.62 3.77
CA ILE A 201 -11.62 -12.13 2.53
C ILE A 201 -11.57 -13.65 2.65
N ASN A 202 -12.63 -14.29 2.18
CA ASN A 202 -12.82 -15.74 2.18
C ASN A 202 -12.43 -16.34 0.81
N HIS A 203 -12.44 -17.69 0.75
CA HIS A 203 -12.11 -18.44 -0.45
C HIS A 203 -13.03 -18.11 -1.66
N ASP A 204 -14.29 -17.76 -1.43
CA ASP A 204 -15.19 -17.39 -2.51
C ASP A 204 -14.81 -16.05 -3.16
N LEU A 205 -14.36 -15.10 -2.36
CA LEU A 205 -13.84 -13.83 -2.86
C LEU A 205 -12.54 -14.04 -3.65
N GLU A 206 -11.68 -14.97 -3.22
CA GLU A 206 -10.45 -15.34 -3.92
C GLU A 206 -10.73 -15.97 -5.30
N LYS A 207 -11.79 -16.75 -5.45
CA LYS A 207 -12.20 -17.32 -6.76
C LYS A 207 -12.52 -16.27 -7.82
N TYR A 208 -13.00 -15.07 -7.41
CA TYR A 208 -13.25 -13.99 -8.37
C TYR A 208 -11.94 -13.38 -8.90
N ILE A 209 -10.86 -13.52 -8.14
CA ILE A 209 -9.55 -12.97 -8.46
C ILE A 209 -8.78 -13.95 -9.38
N ASP A 210 -8.80 -15.25 -9.09
CA ASP A 210 -8.07 -16.29 -9.83
C ASP A 210 -8.50 -16.40 -11.29
N LYS A 211 -9.76 -16.09 -11.59
CA LYS A 211 -10.28 -16.09 -12.96
C LYS A 211 -9.67 -14.99 -13.85
N ASP A 212 -9.06 -13.97 -13.27
CA ASP A 212 -8.46 -12.83 -13.99
C ASP A 212 -6.92 -12.91 -14.14
N LEU A 213 -6.28 -13.91 -13.52
CA LEU A 213 -4.81 -14.04 -13.47
C LEU A 213 -4.14 -14.30 -14.83
N SER A 214 -4.89 -14.62 -15.89
CA SER A 214 -4.30 -15.10 -17.14
C SER A 214 -3.82 -14.03 -18.12
N GLU A 215 -4.12 -12.73 -17.94
CA GLU A 215 -3.85 -11.75 -19.01
C GLU A 215 -3.23 -10.38 -18.64
N PHE A 216 -3.19 -9.98 -17.38
CA PHE A 216 -2.60 -8.67 -17.03
C PHE A 216 -1.62 -8.79 -15.86
N GLY A 217 -0.35 -8.61 -16.19
CA GLY A 217 0.84 -8.49 -15.35
C GLY A 217 0.67 -8.33 -13.83
N SER A 218 1.70 -8.71 -13.12
CA SER A 218 1.95 -8.94 -11.70
C SER A 218 1.45 -7.90 -10.66
N GLY A 219 0.74 -6.86 -11.05
CA GLY A 219 0.17 -5.82 -10.16
C GLY A 219 -1.36 -5.76 -10.17
N GLY A 220 -2.01 -6.82 -10.63
CA GLY A 220 -3.45 -6.89 -10.81
C GLY A 220 -4.28 -6.83 -9.52
N MET A 221 -5.53 -7.26 -9.60
CA MET A 221 -6.46 -7.28 -8.47
C MET A 221 -5.95 -8.11 -7.29
N GLN A 222 -5.16 -9.19 -7.54
CA GLN A 222 -4.55 -10.02 -6.49
C GLN A 222 -3.65 -9.20 -5.54
N ALA A 223 -2.79 -8.31 -6.07
CA ALA A 223 -1.94 -7.45 -5.24
C ALA A 223 -2.78 -6.52 -4.36
N LYS A 224 -3.88 -5.96 -4.89
CA LYS A 224 -4.80 -5.10 -4.14
C LYS A 224 -5.53 -5.87 -3.03
N VAL A 225 -5.95 -7.10 -3.29
CA VAL A 225 -6.61 -7.94 -2.28
C VAL A 225 -5.61 -8.40 -1.21
N ASN A 226 -4.36 -8.69 -1.58
CA ASN A 226 -3.31 -8.97 -0.60
C ASN A 226 -3.04 -7.75 0.30
N ALA A 227 -3.00 -6.55 -0.27
CA ALA A 227 -2.92 -5.30 0.50
C ALA A 227 -4.13 -5.12 1.44
N ALA A 228 -5.34 -5.46 0.96
CA ALA A 228 -6.55 -5.41 1.77
C ALA A 228 -6.51 -6.39 2.95
N LYS A 229 -5.99 -7.61 2.76
CA LYS A 229 -5.79 -8.58 3.86
C LYS A 229 -4.95 -7.97 4.98
N LEU A 230 -3.82 -7.35 4.63
CA LEU A 230 -2.95 -6.69 5.60
C LEU A 230 -3.68 -5.56 6.35
N CYS A 231 -4.46 -4.73 5.65
CA CYS A 231 -5.21 -3.63 6.27
C CYS A 231 -6.31 -4.12 7.20
N ILE A 232 -7.15 -5.09 6.76
CA ILE A 232 -8.25 -5.62 7.58
C ILE A 232 -7.72 -6.22 8.89
N GLN A 233 -6.64 -6.99 8.81
CA GLN A 233 -6.00 -7.63 9.97
C GLN A 233 -5.40 -6.62 10.95
N SER A 234 -4.92 -5.48 10.45
CA SER A 234 -4.35 -4.42 11.29
C SER A 234 -5.40 -3.43 11.83
N GLY A 235 -6.67 -3.61 11.49
CA GLY A 235 -7.74 -2.73 11.93
C GLY A 235 -7.90 -1.46 11.08
N SER A 236 -7.25 -1.41 9.92
CA SER A 236 -7.35 -0.28 8.99
C SER A 236 -8.45 -0.53 7.96
N THR A 237 -9.19 0.50 7.60
CA THR A 237 -10.06 0.47 6.43
C THR A 237 -9.23 0.67 5.17
N MET A 238 -9.50 -0.11 4.12
CA MET A 238 -8.92 0.13 2.81
C MET A 238 -10.04 0.41 1.79
N ILE A 239 -9.82 1.38 0.91
CA ILE A 239 -10.74 1.72 -0.18
C ILE A 239 -10.00 1.59 -1.51
N ILE A 240 -10.59 0.86 -2.47
CA ILE A 240 -10.19 0.90 -3.87
C ILE A 240 -11.19 1.79 -4.60
N SER A 241 -10.69 2.79 -5.32
CA SER A 241 -11.52 3.73 -6.07
C SER A 241 -10.86 4.14 -7.38
N ASN A 242 -11.68 4.49 -8.36
CA ASN A 242 -11.20 5.03 -9.62
C ASN A 242 -10.48 6.36 -9.41
N GLY A 243 -9.20 6.37 -9.77
CA GLY A 243 -8.35 7.53 -9.67
C GLY A 243 -8.23 8.34 -10.96
N LEU A 244 -8.82 7.90 -12.09
CA LEU A 244 -8.68 8.59 -13.38
C LEU A 244 -9.43 9.91 -13.45
N VAL A 245 -10.41 10.12 -12.57
CA VAL A 245 -11.22 11.33 -12.50
C VAL A 245 -10.47 12.48 -11.80
N ASN A 246 -10.78 13.72 -12.13
CA ASN A 246 -10.30 14.89 -11.38
C ASN A 246 -10.93 14.93 -9.98
N ASN A 247 -10.22 15.47 -9.00
CA ASN A 247 -10.62 15.45 -7.59
C ASN A 247 -10.95 14.02 -7.11
N PRO A 248 -10.02 13.07 -7.24
CA PRO A 248 -10.31 11.66 -7.08
C PRO A 248 -10.80 11.30 -5.67
N LEU A 249 -10.33 11.99 -4.63
CA LEU A 249 -10.82 11.78 -3.26
C LEU A 249 -12.21 12.38 -3.05
N GLY A 250 -12.50 13.49 -3.74
CA GLY A 250 -13.84 14.10 -3.74
C GLY A 250 -14.91 13.20 -4.34
N ASN A 251 -14.52 12.34 -5.27
CA ASN A 251 -15.41 11.45 -6.01
C ASN A 251 -15.54 10.04 -5.42
N ILE A 252 -14.87 9.73 -4.29
CA ILE A 252 -15.06 8.44 -3.61
C ILE A 252 -16.51 8.33 -3.15
N HIS A 253 -17.20 7.30 -3.64
CA HIS A 253 -18.59 7.04 -3.32
C HIS A 253 -18.81 5.55 -3.01
N PRO A 254 -19.58 5.18 -1.95
CA PRO A 254 -19.80 3.78 -1.58
C PRO A 254 -20.36 2.89 -2.69
N LYS A 255 -21.10 3.45 -3.64
CA LYS A 255 -21.69 2.70 -4.77
C LYS A 255 -20.74 2.54 -5.96
N SER A 256 -19.61 3.25 -5.97
CA SER A 256 -18.62 3.24 -7.07
C SER A 256 -17.20 3.02 -6.55
N SER A 257 -17.04 2.31 -5.45
CA SER A 257 -15.76 1.92 -4.86
C SER A 257 -15.92 0.68 -3.99
N THR A 258 -14.84 -0.06 -3.77
CA THR A 258 -14.82 -1.20 -2.84
C THR A 258 -14.22 -0.78 -1.51
N TRP A 259 -14.90 -1.08 -0.41
CA TRP A 259 -14.52 -0.76 0.94
C TRP A 259 -14.21 -2.05 1.70
N PHE A 260 -12.97 -2.25 2.06
CA PHE A 260 -12.52 -3.33 2.94
C PHE A 260 -12.54 -2.80 4.37
N LEU A 261 -13.40 -3.38 5.18
CA LEU A 261 -13.64 -2.91 6.54
C LEU A 261 -12.82 -3.73 7.55
N PRO A 262 -12.32 -3.12 8.64
CA PRO A 262 -11.49 -3.83 9.60
C PRO A 262 -12.21 -5.00 10.23
N SER A 263 -11.47 -6.07 10.50
CA SER A 263 -11.94 -7.24 11.23
C SER A 263 -12.25 -6.88 12.70
N LYS A 264 -13.12 -7.65 13.35
CA LYS A 264 -13.40 -7.50 14.78
C LYS A 264 -12.18 -7.84 15.66
N ASN A 265 -11.29 -8.71 15.18
CA ASN A 265 -10.08 -9.13 15.88
C ASN A 265 -8.87 -8.30 15.39
N ILE A 266 -8.71 -7.12 15.95
CA ILE A 266 -7.61 -6.22 15.61
C ILE A 266 -6.32 -6.68 16.31
N LEU A 267 -5.25 -6.89 15.55
CA LEU A 267 -3.92 -7.19 16.06
C LEU A 267 -3.28 -5.95 16.70
N THR A 268 -2.52 -6.14 17.77
CA THR A 268 -1.68 -5.06 18.31
C THR A 268 -0.56 -4.68 17.34
N SER A 269 -0.02 -3.46 17.43
CA SER A 269 1.08 -3.00 16.55
C SER A 269 2.28 -3.96 16.54
N ARG A 270 2.58 -4.64 17.67
CA ARG A 270 3.63 -5.66 17.76
C ARG A 270 3.25 -6.92 16.99
N GLN A 271 2.00 -7.40 17.15
CA GLN A 271 1.49 -8.56 16.42
C GLN A 271 1.43 -8.28 14.92
N GLN A 272 1.00 -7.08 14.51
CA GLN A 272 0.99 -6.64 13.11
C GLN A 272 2.39 -6.68 12.49
N TRP A 273 3.39 -6.15 13.21
CA TRP A 273 4.78 -6.19 12.76
C TRP A 273 5.31 -7.61 12.62
N ILE A 274 5.01 -8.51 13.57
CA ILE A 274 5.38 -9.92 13.52
C ILE A 274 4.70 -10.61 12.34
N TRP A 275 3.40 -10.37 12.15
CA TRP A 275 2.59 -11.01 11.11
C TRP A 275 3.01 -10.64 9.68
N ASN A 276 3.48 -9.43 9.48
CA ASN A 276 3.90 -8.94 8.16
C ASN A 276 5.30 -9.42 7.72
N ARG A 277 6.01 -10.17 8.59
CA ARG A 277 7.31 -10.73 8.24
C ARG A 277 7.16 -11.94 7.32
N PRO A 278 8.12 -12.14 6.38
CA PRO A 278 8.21 -13.40 5.65
C PRO A 278 8.35 -14.54 6.66
N ILE A 279 7.53 -15.57 6.48
CA ILE A 279 7.61 -16.78 7.31
C ILE A 279 8.99 -17.42 7.02
N GLN A 280 9.89 -17.36 7.98
CA GLN A 280 11.12 -18.15 7.90
C GLN A 280 10.73 -19.63 8.02
N LYS A 281 11.38 -20.47 7.24
CA LYS A 281 11.13 -21.92 7.23
C LYS A 281 11.76 -22.57 8.49
N ALA A 282 11.26 -22.22 9.66
CA ALA A 282 11.67 -22.79 10.92
C ALA A 282 10.45 -23.26 11.70
N ILE A 283 10.50 -24.44 12.25
CA ILE A 283 9.42 -25.09 12.99
C ILE A 283 9.91 -25.39 14.40
N LEU A 284 9.13 -24.96 15.39
CA LEU A 284 9.31 -25.35 16.79
C LEU A 284 8.25 -26.40 17.15
N HIS A 285 8.67 -27.61 17.46
CA HIS A 285 7.81 -28.63 18.03
C HIS A 285 7.72 -28.41 19.55
N ILE A 286 6.52 -28.24 20.05
CA ILE A 286 6.26 -27.92 21.46
C ILE A 286 5.43 -29.03 22.12
N ASP A 287 5.52 -29.15 23.44
CA ASP A 287 4.68 -30.08 24.19
C ASP A 287 3.27 -29.57 24.43
N GLU A 288 2.38 -30.42 24.94
CA GLU A 288 0.98 -30.05 25.22
C GLU A 288 0.84 -28.96 26.28
N GLY A 289 1.74 -28.92 27.26
CA GLY A 289 1.74 -27.91 28.32
C GLY A 289 2.03 -26.53 27.76
N ALA A 290 3.07 -26.41 26.91
CA ALA A 290 3.42 -25.22 26.18
C ALA A 290 2.29 -24.77 25.24
N ALA A 291 1.67 -25.73 24.50
CA ALA A 291 0.53 -25.45 23.64
C ALA A 291 -0.67 -24.87 24.41
N LYS A 292 -1.00 -25.43 25.57
CA LYS A 292 -2.06 -24.93 26.45
C LYS A 292 -1.72 -23.54 27.03
N ALA A 293 -0.46 -23.31 27.40
CA ALA A 293 0.00 -22.02 27.92
C ALA A 293 -0.05 -20.92 26.85
N LEU A 294 0.38 -21.19 25.62
CA LEU A 294 0.30 -20.26 24.50
C LEU A 294 -1.14 -19.88 24.14
N LYS A 295 -2.08 -20.84 24.16
CA LYS A 295 -3.52 -20.57 23.97
C LYS A 295 -4.08 -19.61 25.03
N LYS A 296 -3.46 -19.53 26.21
CA LYS A 296 -3.80 -18.60 27.30
C LYS A 296 -2.97 -17.30 27.28
N ASN A 297 -2.34 -16.97 26.14
CA ASN A 297 -1.47 -15.81 25.97
C ASN A 297 -0.22 -15.77 26.87
N SER A 298 0.26 -16.92 27.33
CA SER A 298 1.53 -17.04 28.06
C SER A 298 2.71 -17.13 27.08
N SER A 299 3.91 -16.79 27.56
CA SER A 299 5.13 -16.91 26.76
C SER A 299 5.58 -18.39 26.63
N LEU A 300 6.16 -18.74 25.47
CA LEU A 300 6.82 -20.02 25.30
C LEU A 300 8.13 -20.05 26.08
N LEU A 301 8.28 -21.04 26.97
CA LEU A 301 9.52 -21.30 27.70
C LEU A 301 10.33 -22.39 26.98
N ALA A 302 11.66 -22.33 27.07
CA ALA A 302 12.56 -23.28 26.43
C ALA A 302 12.27 -24.73 26.82
N ILE A 303 11.84 -24.98 28.06
CA ILE A 303 11.48 -26.30 28.57
C ILE A 303 10.30 -26.94 27.82
N GLY A 304 9.43 -26.14 27.23
CA GLY A 304 8.28 -26.59 26.44
C GLY A 304 8.61 -26.89 24.98
N VAL A 305 9.86 -26.70 24.53
CA VAL A 305 10.31 -26.98 23.15
C VAL A 305 10.90 -28.38 23.09
N LYS A 306 10.33 -29.28 22.26
CA LYS A 306 10.77 -30.64 22.07
C LYS A 306 11.76 -30.80 20.92
N ALA A 307 11.57 -30.09 19.82
CA ALA A 307 12.44 -30.16 18.66
C ALA A 307 12.41 -28.82 17.87
N ILE A 308 13.45 -28.62 17.08
CA ILE A 308 13.64 -27.43 16.26
C ILE A 308 14.02 -27.88 14.85
N GLU A 309 13.30 -27.41 13.83
CA GLU A 309 13.64 -27.65 12.44
C GLU A 309 13.93 -26.30 11.77
N GLY A 310 14.98 -26.25 10.92
CA GLY A 310 15.41 -25.05 10.22
C GLY A 310 16.49 -24.27 10.94
N ARG A 311 16.86 -23.11 10.38
CA ARG A 311 17.84 -22.18 10.95
C ARG A 311 17.19 -20.83 11.19
N PHE A 312 17.37 -20.29 12.37
CA PHE A 312 16.92 -18.96 12.73
C PHE A 312 17.85 -18.32 13.75
N TYR A 313 17.85 -17.00 13.77
CA TYR A 313 18.69 -16.17 14.60
C TYR A 313 17.86 -15.39 15.60
N ARG A 314 18.51 -14.80 16.59
CA ARG A 314 17.86 -13.91 17.55
C ARG A 314 17.16 -12.75 16.82
N GLY A 315 15.85 -12.67 16.97
CA GLY A 315 15.04 -11.63 16.32
C GLY A 315 14.27 -12.10 15.08
N ASP A 316 14.44 -13.35 14.65
CA ASP A 316 13.60 -13.98 13.64
C ASP A 316 12.20 -14.24 14.20
N THR A 317 11.19 -14.31 13.31
CA THR A 317 9.78 -14.53 13.67
C THR A 317 9.27 -15.79 13.00
#